data_617c429ec03cdbe46257b8bc2af6b3ad
#
_entry.id   617c429ec03cdbe46257b8bc2af6b3ad
#
_cell.length_a   1.000
_cell.length_b   1.000
_cell.length_c   1.000
_cell.angle_alpha   90.00
_cell.angle_beta   90.00
_cell.angle_gamma   90.00
#
_symmetry.space_group_name_H-M   'P 1'
#
loop_
_entity.id
_entity.type
_entity.pdbx_description
1 polymer ?
#
loop_
_entity_poly.entity_id
_entity_poly.type
_entity_poly.pdbx_seq_one_letter_code
_entity_poly.pdbx_strand_id
1 'polypeptide(L)'
;MPPIVIYTKSSCPYCHSAKDLLRQKGAAFEEISVDGDRAAQAAMAAKAGGRSTVPQIFIGAEHVGGCDDLYDLDGAGRLDALLAA
;
A
#
# COMPACT_ATOMS: atom_id res chain seq x y z
N MET A 1 12.46 -10.68 -1.70
CA MET A 1 11.35 -9.80 -1.26
C MET A 1 10.41 -9.58 -2.43
N PRO A 2 9.10 -9.76 -2.27
CA PRO A 2 8.17 -9.50 -3.36
C PRO A 2 8.11 -8.02 -3.70
N PRO A 3 7.71 -7.64 -4.91
CA PRO A 3 7.55 -6.24 -5.27
C PRO A 3 6.42 -5.62 -4.47
N ILE A 4 6.61 -4.38 -4.05
CA ILE A 4 5.62 -3.63 -3.28
C ILE A 4 5.21 -2.40 -4.08
N VAL A 5 3.91 -2.20 -4.21
CA VAL A 5 3.33 -1.01 -4.85
C VAL A 5 2.37 -0.35 -3.88
N ILE A 6 2.50 0.96 -3.73
CA ILE A 6 1.59 1.75 -2.91
C ILE A 6 1.04 2.91 -3.73
N TYR A 7 -0.28 3.02 -3.77
CA TYR A 7 -0.98 4.12 -4.41
C TYR A 7 -1.28 5.20 -3.37
N THR A 8 -0.96 6.45 -3.69
CA THR A 8 -1.02 7.55 -2.72
C THR A 8 -1.60 8.82 -3.32
N LYS A 9 -1.91 9.76 -2.42
CA LYS A 9 -2.11 11.19 -2.74
C LYS A 9 -1.20 12.02 -1.85
N SER A 10 -0.77 13.19 -2.35
CA SER A 10 0.19 14.03 -1.64
C SER A 10 -0.34 14.56 -0.31
N SER A 11 -1.64 14.78 -0.19
CA SER A 11 -2.30 15.31 1.02
C SER A 11 -2.85 14.22 1.94
N CYS A 12 -2.33 13.01 1.86
CA CYS A 12 -2.85 11.86 2.60
C CYS A 12 -1.92 11.50 3.78
N PRO A 13 -2.30 11.84 5.03
CA PRO A 13 -1.49 11.48 6.20
C PRO A 13 -1.33 9.97 6.37
N TYR A 14 -2.36 9.19 6.07
CA TYR A 14 -2.30 7.73 6.15
C TYR A 14 -1.34 7.13 5.13
N CYS A 15 -1.20 7.77 3.96
CA CYS A 15 -0.21 7.37 2.97
C CYS A 15 1.20 7.53 3.52
N HIS A 16 1.47 8.64 4.21
CA HIS A 16 2.77 8.89 4.83
C HIS A 16 3.06 7.86 5.93
N SER A 17 2.08 7.56 6.77
CA SER A 17 2.22 6.55 7.84
C SER A 17 2.52 5.17 7.26
N ALA A 18 1.82 4.77 6.20
CA ALA A 18 2.04 3.48 5.55
C ALA A 18 3.46 3.39 4.97
N LYS A 19 3.91 4.45 4.30
CA LYS A 19 5.28 4.50 3.75
C LYS A 19 6.32 4.43 4.85
N ASP A 20 6.09 5.12 5.97
CA ASP A 20 7.01 5.09 7.10
C ASP A 20 7.17 3.68 7.66
N LEU A 21 6.08 2.93 7.79
CA LEU A 21 6.16 1.55 8.27
C LEU A 21 6.97 0.68 7.30
N LEU A 22 6.73 0.80 6.00
CA LEU A 22 7.49 0.06 4.99
C LEU A 22 8.97 0.41 5.06
N ARG A 23 9.32 1.68 5.26
CA ARG A 23 10.71 2.11 5.42
C ARG A 23 11.35 1.54 6.69
N GLN A 24 10.61 1.49 7.80
CA GLN A 24 11.09 0.87 9.05
C GLN A 24 11.41 -0.60 8.85
N LYS A 25 10.68 -1.28 7.98
CA LYS A 25 10.93 -2.68 7.64
C LYS A 25 12.07 -2.87 6.64
N GLY A 26 12.67 -1.78 6.16
CA GLY A 26 13.70 -1.85 5.12
C GLY A 26 13.17 -2.30 3.78
N ALA A 27 11.87 -2.17 3.55
CA ALA A 27 11.21 -2.62 2.33
C ALA A 27 11.22 -1.52 1.27
N ALA A 28 11.80 -1.78 0.11
CA ALA A 28 11.70 -0.89 -1.03
C ALA A 28 10.33 -1.03 -1.68
N PHE A 29 9.75 0.10 -2.10
CA PHE A 29 8.43 0.08 -2.72
C PHE A 29 8.36 1.07 -3.88
N GLU A 30 7.46 0.80 -4.82
CA GLU A 30 7.09 1.71 -5.88
C GLU A 30 5.87 2.51 -5.43
N GLU A 31 5.96 3.84 -5.51
CA GLU A 31 4.85 4.73 -5.19
C GLU A 31 4.21 5.25 -6.46
N ILE A 32 2.89 5.11 -6.57
CA ILE A 32 2.11 5.62 -7.70
C ILE A 32 1.15 6.68 -7.16
N SER A 33 1.38 7.94 -7.55
CA SER A 33 0.47 9.02 -7.18
C SER A 33 -0.77 8.97 -8.06
N VAL A 34 -1.94 9.12 -7.42
CA VAL A 34 -3.21 9.27 -8.13
C VAL A 34 -3.77 10.69 -8.00
N ASP A 35 -2.94 11.64 -7.55
CA ASP A 35 -3.32 13.05 -7.46
C ASP A 35 -3.78 13.57 -8.82
N GLY A 36 -5.03 14.06 -8.89
CA GLY A 36 -5.58 14.63 -10.12
C GLY A 36 -5.67 13.68 -11.30
N ASP A 37 -5.53 12.38 -11.06
CA ASP A 37 -5.51 11.35 -12.12
C ASP A 37 -6.61 10.34 -11.87
N ARG A 38 -7.78 10.60 -12.49
CA ARG A 38 -8.95 9.74 -12.35
C ARG A 38 -8.73 8.36 -12.97
N ALA A 39 -7.98 8.29 -14.06
CA ALA A 39 -7.71 7.02 -14.73
C ALA A 39 -6.84 6.13 -13.87
N ALA A 40 -5.81 6.69 -13.24
CA ALA A 40 -4.95 5.95 -12.30
C ALA A 40 -5.75 5.50 -11.08
N GLN A 41 -6.62 6.36 -10.55
CA GLN A 41 -7.45 6.00 -9.40
C GLN A 41 -8.46 4.89 -9.75
N ALA A 42 -9.04 4.91 -10.93
CA ALA A 42 -9.94 3.87 -11.40
C ALA A 42 -9.20 2.53 -11.59
N ALA A 43 -8.00 2.58 -12.14
CA ALA A 43 -7.16 1.39 -12.30
C ALA A 43 -6.78 0.78 -10.94
N MET A 44 -6.44 1.64 -9.97
CA MET A 44 -6.19 1.21 -8.60
C MET A 44 -7.43 0.53 -7.99
N ALA A 45 -8.59 1.16 -8.10
CA ALA A 45 -9.84 0.63 -7.55
C ALA A 45 -10.19 -0.74 -8.16
N ALA A 46 -9.97 -0.92 -9.45
CA ALA A 46 -10.20 -2.19 -10.12
C ALA A 46 -9.33 -3.31 -9.52
N LYS A 47 -8.08 -3.02 -9.18
CA LYS A 47 -7.18 -3.97 -8.53
C LYS A 47 -7.49 -4.18 -7.05
N ALA A 48 -8.11 -3.19 -6.41
CA ALA A 48 -8.39 -3.18 -4.98
C ALA A 48 -9.80 -3.66 -4.63
N GLY A 49 -10.43 -4.40 -5.52
CA GLY A 49 -11.78 -4.93 -5.27
C GLY A 49 -12.85 -3.86 -5.16
N GLY A 50 -12.67 -2.73 -5.85
CA GLY A 50 -13.59 -1.61 -5.84
C GLY A 50 -13.25 -0.51 -4.83
N ARG A 51 -12.23 -0.69 -4.00
CA ARG A 51 -11.82 0.34 -3.02
C ARG A 51 -11.07 1.45 -3.75
N SER A 52 -11.61 2.67 -3.65
CA SER A 52 -11.03 3.85 -4.32
C SER A 52 -10.28 4.78 -3.38
N THR A 53 -10.16 4.42 -2.11
CA THR A 53 -9.44 5.21 -1.10
C THR A 53 -7.94 4.99 -1.21
N VAL A 54 -7.16 5.96 -0.69
CA VAL A 54 -5.71 5.84 -0.57
C VAL A 54 -5.32 5.85 0.92
N PRO A 55 -4.22 5.19 1.30
CA PRO A 55 -3.36 4.38 0.43
C PRO A 55 -4.02 3.05 0.05
N GLN A 56 -3.57 2.48 -1.07
CA GLN A 56 -3.84 1.07 -1.39
C GLN A 56 -2.49 0.40 -1.62
N ILE A 57 -2.25 -0.72 -0.95
CA ILE A 57 -0.95 -1.36 -0.86
C ILE A 57 -1.05 -2.77 -1.40
N PHE A 58 -0.09 -3.13 -2.26
CA PHE A 58 0.01 -4.46 -2.85
C PHE A 58 1.41 -5.00 -2.57
N ILE A 59 1.48 -6.22 -2.06
CA ILE A 59 2.76 -6.91 -1.83
C ILE A 59 2.73 -8.17 -2.68
N GLY A 60 3.52 -8.19 -3.76
CA GLY A 60 3.43 -9.24 -4.77
C GLY A 60 2.03 -9.27 -5.36
N ALA A 61 1.42 -10.44 -5.40
CA ALA A 61 0.05 -10.62 -5.87
C ALA A 61 -1.01 -10.33 -4.80
N GLU A 62 -0.60 -10.03 -3.56
CA GLU A 62 -1.50 -9.84 -2.45
C GLU A 62 -1.96 -8.39 -2.33
N HIS A 63 -3.28 -8.17 -2.31
CA HIS A 63 -3.85 -6.87 -1.98
C HIS A 63 -3.93 -6.75 -0.46
N VAL A 64 -3.05 -5.94 0.13
CA VAL A 64 -3.05 -5.71 1.58
C VAL A 64 -4.20 -4.80 1.98
N GLY A 65 -4.42 -3.73 1.23
CA GLY A 65 -5.44 -2.74 1.54
C GLY A 65 -4.85 -1.40 1.91
N GLY A 66 -5.43 -0.74 2.91
CA GLY A 66 -5.02 0.58 3.36
C GLY A 66 -4.00 0.56 4.49
N CYS A 67 -3.80 1.73 5.08
CA CYS A 67 -2.84 1.92 6.18
C CYS A 67 -3.21 1.04 7.39
N ASP A 68 -4.48 1.04 7.78
CA ASP A 68 -4.93 0.24 8.93
C ASP A 68 -4.69 -1.24 8.70
N ASP A 69 -4.98 -1.71 7.48
CA ASP A 69 -4.75 -3.12 7.12
C ASP A 69 -3.26 -3.48 7.21
N LEU A 70 -2.38 -2.57 6.80
CA LEU A 70 -0.93 -2.78 6.87
C LEU A 70 -0.46 -2.87 8.33
N TYR A 71 -0.92 -1.97 9.19
CA TYR A 71 -0.57 -1.98 10.61
C TYR A 71 -1.15 -3.19 11.33
N ASP A 72 -2.34 -3.63 10.95
CA ASP A 72 -2.94 -4.85 11.50
C ASP A 72 -2.11 -6.09 11.17
N LEU A 73 -1.62 -6.19 9.93
CA LEU A 73 -0.71 -7.27 9.54
C LEU A 73 0.57 -7.23 10.36
N ASP A 74 1.13 -6.04 10.57
CA ASP A 74 2.36 -5.89 11.35
C ASP A 74 2.13 -6.29 12.80
N GLY A 75 1.04 -5.84 13.41
CA GLY A 75 0.68 -6.18 14.79
C GLY A 75 0.44 -7.67 14.99
N ALA A 76 -0.02 -8.37 13.97
CA ALA A 76 -0.21 -9.82 13.99
C ALA A 76 1.07 -10.61 13.68
N GLY A 77 2.18 -9.93 13.40
CA GLY A 77 3.44 -10.58 13.03
C GLY A 77 3.44 -11.16 11.62
N ARG A 78 2.48 -10.77 10.78
CA ARG A 78 2.29 -11.35 9.44
C ARG A 78 2.95 -10.53 8.35
N LEU A 79 3.22 -9.25 8.60
CA LEU A 79 3.84 -8.38 7.60
C LEU A 79 5.26 -8.85 7.28
N ASP A 80 6.06 -9.16 8.29
CA ASP A 80 7.44 -9.63 8.09
C ASP A 80 7.46 -10.92 7.25
N ALA A 81 6.51 -11.82 7.49
CA ALA A 81 6.39 -13.05 6.71
C ALA A 81 6.06 -12.77 5.23
N LEU A 82 5.16 -11.83 4.96
CA LEU A 82 4.84 -11.39 3.60
C LEU A 82 6.04 -10.78 2.91
N LEU A 83 6.81 -9.96 3.61
CA LEU A 83 7.98 -9.29 3.05
C LEU A 83 9.11 -10.27 2.78
N ALA A 84 9.20 -11.35 3.54
CA ALA A 84 10.23 -12.37 3.39
C ALA A 84 9.93 -13.40 2.31
N ALA A 85 8.72 -13.42 1.79
CA ALA A 85 8.28 -14.40 0.81
C ALA A 85 9.03 -14.32 -0.52
#